data_3f3730f8e79e2ca5b444efd5c243f36e
#
_entry.id   3f3730f8e79e2ca5b444efd5c243f36e
#
_cell.length_a   1.000
_cell.length_b   1.000
_cell.length_c   1.000
_cell.angle_alpha   90.00
_cell.angle_beta   90.00
_cell.angle_gamma   90.00
#
_symmetry.space_group_name_H-M   'P 1'
#
loop_
_entity.id
_entity.type
_entity.pdbx_description
1 polymer ?
#
loop_
_entity_poly.entity_id
_entity_poly.type
_entity_poly.pdbx_seq_one_letter_code
_entity_poly.pdbx_strand_id
1 'polypeptide(L)'
;CNTQSPVPIFEIHGTGDQITLFKGDIENKEGWGTYYDLPSTMKFFSDAYELEEKSIKMISKKEDGFEYDTYFERYWSQNSDVEVWMYKIIDGRHVWPGFKLYWWENPFFWYYFGSGNDDIDASEEIWLFFEKYL
;
A
#
# COMPACT_ATOMS: atom_id res chain seq x y z
N CYS A 1 10.17 -4.55 18.12
CA CYS A 1 9.06 -3.78 18.73
C CYS A 1 8.25 -4.73 19.59
N ASN A 2 8.06 -4.40 20.84
CA ASN A 2 7.15 -5.11 21.70
C ASN A 2 5.83 -4.31 21.74
N THR A 3 4.90 -4.65 20.87
CA THR A 3 3.59 -4.00 20.83
C THR A 3 2.74 -4.60 21.96
N GLN A 4 2.67 -3.91 23.08
CA GLN A 4 1.84 -4.35 24.22
C GLN A 4 0.33 -4.30 23.89
N SER A 5 -0.05 -3.57 22.85
CA SER A 5 -1.43 -3.52 22.34
C SER A 5 -1.38 -3.49 20.81
N PRO A 6 -2.11 -4.38 20.13
CA PRO A 6 -2.27 -4.30 18.68
C PRO A 6 -2.88 -2.97 18.25
N VAL A 7 -2.42 -2.44 17.12
CA VAL A 7 -3.02 -1.27 16.47
C VAL A 7 -3.37 -1.61 15.03
N PRO A 8 -4.45 -1.06 14.48
CA PRO A 8 -4.79 -1.30 13.08
C PRO A 8 -3.70 -0.74 12.15
N ILE A 9 -3.32 -1.52 11.14
CA ILE A 9 -2.27 -1.16 10.18
C ILE A 9 -2.90 -1.05 8.78
N PHE A 10 -2.62 0.06 8.12
CA PHE A 10 -3.05 0.31 6.76
C PHE A 10 -1.85 0.77 5.92
N GLU A 11 -1.67 0.15 4.76
CA GLU A 11 -0.57 0.43 3.84
C GLU A 11 -1.08 0.52 2.39
N ILE A 12 -0.59 1.49 1.63
CA ILE A 12 -0.77 1.58 0.17
C ILE A 12 0.58 1.79 -0.46
N HIS A 13 0.97 0.94 -1.41
CA HIS A 13 2.28 1.04 -2.03
C HIS A 13 2.33 0.54 -3.47
N GLY A 14 3.09 1.27 -4.30
CA GLY A 14 3.41 0.87 -5.65
C GLY A 14 4.65 -0.03 -5.72
N THR A 15 4.59 -1.14 -6.46
CA THR A 15 5.75 -2.02 -6.61
C THR A 15 6.88 -1.42 -7.45
N GLY A 16 6.57 -0.40 -8.27
CA GLY A 16 7.52 0.39 -9.07
C GLY A 16 7.99 1.68 -8.40
N ASP A 17 7.68 1.88 -7.11
CA ASP A 17 8.16 3.04 -6.36
C ASP A 17 9.69 3.03 -6.29
N GLN A 18 10.31 4.14 -6.75
CA GLN A 18 11.76 4.32 -6.79
C GLN A 18 12.26 5.25 -5.68
N ILE A 19 11.37 5.81 -4.88
CA ILE A 19 11.69 6.70 -3.75
C ILE A 19 11.69 5.90 -2.46
N THR A 20 10.56 5.25 -2.15
CA THR A 20 10.46 4.27 -1.06
C THR A 20 10.25 2.89 -1.69
N LEU A 21 11.27 2.05 -1.62
CA LEU A 21 11.27 0.80 -2.37
C LEU A 21 10.32 -0.23 -1.75
N PHE A 22 9.37 -0.77 -2.53
CA PHE A 22 8.49 -1.87 -2.11
C PHE A 22 9.27 -3.07 -1.57
N LYS A 23 10.45 -3.37 -2.15
CA LYS A 23 11.35 -4.44 -1.74
C LYS A 23 12.22 -4.12 -0.52
N GLY A 24 12.03 -2.94 0.08
CA GLY A 24 12.86 -2.48 1.19
C GLY A 24 14.25 -2.01 0.80
N ASP A 25 14.97 -1.46 1.76
CA ASP A 25 16.36 -1.00 1.62
C ASP A 25 17.17 -1.31 2.88
N ILE A 26 17.51 -2.58 3.08
CA ILE A 26 18.27 -3.06 4.25
C ILE A 26 19.68 -2.46 4.29
N GLU A 27 20.26 -2.18 3.14
CA GLU A 27 21.61 -1.61 3.03
C GLU A 27 21.63 -0.07 3.06
N ASN A 28 20.45 0.57 3.14
CA ASN A 28 20.29 2.02 3.12
C ASN A 28 20.97 2.70 1.91
N LYS A 29 20.80 2.11 0.73
CA LYS A 29 21.39 2.63 -0.51
C LYS A 29 20.76 3.94 -0.96
N GLU A 30 19.45 4.11 -0.69
CA GLU A 30 18.70 5.32 -1.04
C GLU A 30 18.83 6.42 0.02
N GLY A 31 19.43 6.13 1.20
CA GLY A 31 19.72 7.12 2.24
C GLY A 31 18.55 7.51 3.15
N TRP A 32 17.39 6.84 3.02
CA TRP A 32 16.19 7.10 3.86
C TRP A 32 16.18 6.36 5.19
N GLY A 33 17.19 5.57 5.46
CA GLY A 33 17.26 4.65 6.58
C GLY A 33 17.01 3.21 6.15
N THR A 34 17.33 2.28 7.03
CA THR A 34 17.14 0.84 6.80
C THR A 34 15.71 0.42 7.05
N TYR A 35 15.07 -0.25 6.09
CA TYR A 35 13.72 -0.80 6.24
C TYR A 35 13.53 -2.10 5.45
N TYR A 36 12.62 -2.96 5.96
CA TYR A 36 12.28 -4.23 5.34
C TYR A 36 11.35 -4.05 4.13
N ASP A 37 11.25 -5.09 3.30
CA ASP A 37 10.23 -5.16 2.27
C ASP A 37 8.82 -5.16 2.87
N LEU A 38 7.85 -4.65 2.11
CA LEU A 38 6.47 -4.53 2.60
C LEU A 38 5.80 -5.88 2.88
N PRO A 39 5.93 -6.92 2.03
CA PRO A 39 5.38 -8.24 2.37
C PRO A 39 5.87 -8.78 3.72
N SER A 40 7.17 -8.65 4.01
CA SER A 40 7.75 -9.04 5.31
C SER A 40 7.22 -8.18 6.46
N THR A 41 7.03 -6.89 6.22
CA THR A 41 6.47 -5.96 7.22
C THR A 41 5.02 -6.31 7.53
N MET A 42 4.18 -6.56 6.52
CA MET A 42 2.78 -6.97 6.71
C MET A 42 2.69 -8.33 7.44
N LYS A 43 3.55 -9.27 7.04
CA LYS A 43 3.63 -10.56 7.70
C LYS A 43 4.05 -10.43 9.17
N PHE A 44 5.01 -9.57 9.49
CA PHE A 44 5.42 -9.32 10.88
C PHE A 44 4.23 -8.87 11.73
N PHE A 45 3.42 -7.91 11.26
CA PHE A 45 2.27 -7.44 12.02
C PHE A 45 1.16 -8.51 12.09
N SER A 46 0.89 -9.23 10.99
CA SER A 46 -0.12 -10.30 11.02
C SER A 46 0.26 -11.43 12.00
N ASP A 47 1.52 -11.84 12.03
CA ASP A 47 2.02 -12.84 12.97
C ASP A 47 1.99 -12.32 14.42
N ALA A 48 2.45 -11.07 14.65
CA ALA A 48 2.49 -10.47 15.99
C ALA A 48 1.10 -10.26 16.60
N TYR A 49 0.07 -10.10 15.77
CA TYR A 49 -1.31 -9.90 16.18
C TYR A 49 -2.16 -11.17 16.08
N GLU A 50 -1.53 -12.31 15.75
CA GLU A 50 -2.18 -13.63 15.59
C GLU A 50 -3.38 -13.58 14.61
N LEU A 51 -3.19 -12.89 13.48
CA LEU A 51 -4.20 -12.78 12.43
C LEU A 51 -4.14 -14.01 11.52
N GLU A 52 -4.98 -14.99 11.79
CA GLU A 52 -4.95 -16.32 11.16
C GLU A 52 -5.54 -16.35 9.75
N GLU A 53 -6.42 -15.37 9.43
CA GLU A 53 -7.14 -15.30 8.17
C GLU A 53 -6.47 -14.32 7.21
N LYS A 54 -6.47 -14.67 5.92
CA LYS A 54 -5.99 -13.78 4.85
C LYS A 54 -6.91 -13.85 3.64
N SER A 55 -7.22 -12.69 3.05
CA SER A 55 -7.82 -12.61 1.73
C SER A 55 -7.00 -11.72 0.80
N ILE A 56 -7.03 -12.04 -0.50
CA ILE A 56 -6.45 -11.22 -1.57
C ILE A 56 -7.52 -11.03 -2.63
N LYS A 57 -7.80 -9.77 -2.98
CA LYS A 57 -8.75 -9.41 -4.02
C LYS A 57 -8.07 -8.48 -5.02
N MET A 58 -8.18 -8.79 -6.30
CA MET A 58 -7.79 -7.86 -7.35
C MET A 58 -8.87 -6.81 -7.54
N ILE A 59 -8.46 -5.54 -7.54
CA ILE A 59 -9.29 -4.38 -7.86
C ILE A 59 -8.67 -3.76 -9.10
N SER A 60 -9.41 -3.67 -10.19
CA SER A 60 -8.94 -3.03 -11.42
C SER A 60 -10.14 -2.36 -12.11
N LYS A 61 -10.02 -1.07 -12.36
CA LYS A 61 -10.96 -0.30 -13.17
C LYS A 61 -10.37 -0.13 -14.58
N LYS A 62 -10.51 -1.13 -15.45
CA LYS A 62 -9.91 -1.16 -16.79
C LYS A 62 -10.56 -0.18 -17.79
N GLU A 63 -10.83 1.06 -17.43
CA GLU A 63 -11.60 1.93 -18.33
C GLU A 63 -10.77 2.86 -19.23
N ASP A 64 -9.51 3.18 -18.92
CA ASP A 64 -8.78 4.27 -19.62
C ASP A 64 -7.37 3.94 -20.13
N GLY A 65 -7.00 2.66 -20.31
CA GLY A 65 -5.72 2.28 -20.91
C GLY A 65 -4.48 2.49 -20.02
N PHE A 66 -4.65 2.85 -18.79
CA PHE A 66 -3.61 2.84 -17.75
C PHE A 66 -3.83 1.62 -16.86
N GLU A 67 -3.23 0.50 -17.25
CA GLU A 67 -3.41 -0.78 -16.58
C GLU A 67 -2.41 -0.93 -15.44
N TYR A 68 -2.75 -0.45 -14.25
CA TYR A 68 -2.13 -0.93 -13.03
C TYR A 68 -3.08 -1.94 -12.37
N ASP A 69 -2.62 -3.15 -12.13
CA ASP A 69 -3.37 -4.09 -11.32
C ASP A 69 -3.20 -3.73 -9.84
N THR A 70 -4.28 -3.42 -9.16
CA THR A 70 -4.28 -3.17 -7.72
C THR A 70 -4.79 -4.40 -6.98
N TYR A 71 -4.02 -4.86 -6.01
CA TYR A 71 -4.38 -5.98 -5.14
C TYR A 71 -4.63 -5.46 -3.74
N PHE A 72 -5.82 -5.77 -3.20
CA PHE A 72 -6.18 -5.57 -1.81
C PHE A 72 -5.90 -6.84 -1.02
N GLU A 73 -5.02 -6.76 -0.04
CA GLU A 73 -4.70 -7.84 0.91
C GLU A 73 -5.22 -7.45 2.29
N ARG A 74 -5.98 -8.33 2.91
CA ARG A 74 -6.53 -8.17 4.25
C ARG A 74 -6.12 -9.33 5.12
N TYR A 75 -5.64 -9.04 6.32
CA TYR A 75 -5.32 -10.00 7.37
C TYR A 75 -6.19 -9.70 8.58
N TRP A 76 -6.86 -10.73 9.14
CA TRP A 76 -7.75 -10.58 10.28
C TRP A 76 -7.85 -11.87 11.08
N SER A 77 -8.49 -11.84 12.27
CA SER A 77 -8.87 -13.00 13.06
C SER A 77 -10.19 -12.70 13.77
N GLN A 78 -10.99 -13.71 14.05
CA GLN A 78 -12.22 -13.56 14.83
C GLN A 78 -11.95 -13.16 16.28
N ASN A 79 -10.75 -13.39 16.76
CA ASN A 79 -10.30 -13.11 18.13
C ASN A 79 -9.53 -11.78 18.25
N SER A 80 -9.43 -11.00 17.17
CA SER A 80 -8.69 -9.73 17.14
C SER A 80 -9.61 -8.58 16.76
N ASP A 81 -9.54 -7.49 17.51
CA ASP A 81 -10.26 -6.24 17.22
C ASP A 81 -9.55 -5.39 16.16
N VAL A 82 -8.36 -5.79 15.71
CA VAL A 82 -7.58 -5.07 14.71
C VAL A 82 -7.34 -5.90 13.47
N GLU A 83 -7.12 -5.22 12.35
CA GLU A 83 -6.80 -5.80 11.06
C GLU A 83 -5.55 -5.14 10.48
N VAL A 84 -4.92 -5.84 9.53
CA VAL A 84 -3.83 -5.31 8.71
C VAL A 84 -4.30 -5.32 7.26
N TRP A 85 -4.28 -4.15 6.61
CA TRP A 85 -4.67 -3.98 5.22
C TRP A 85 -3.49 -3.49 4.39
N MET A 86 -3.36 -4.02 3.17
CA MET A 86 -2.39 -3.54 2.19
C MET A 86 -3.02 -3.42 0.80
N TYR A 87 -2.88 -2.25 0.19
CA TYR A 87 -3.13 -2.05 -1.24
C TYR A 87 -1.79 -2.06 -1.98
N LYS A 88 -1.59 -3.09 -2.81
CA LYS A 88 -0.41 -3.26 -3.63
C LYS A 88 -0.73 -2.91 -5.08
N ILE A 89 -0.11 -1.85 -5.59
CA ILE A 89 -0.30 -1.35 -6.95
C ILE A 89 0.87 -1.83 -7.80
N ILE A 90 0.62 -2.76 -8.74
CA ILE A 90 1.67 -3.29 -9.62
C ILE A 90 2.19 -2.18 -10.52
N ASP A 91 3.52 -2.04 -10.58
CA ASP A 91 4.24 -0.98 -11.29
C ASP A 91 3.86 0.46 -10.89
N GLY A 92 2.99 0.62 -9.88
CA GLY A 92 2.67 1.92 -9.29
C GLY A 92 3.93 2.61 -8.77
N ARG A 93 4.02 3.93 -8.99
CA ARG A 93 5.14 4.76 -8.54
C ARG A 93 4.79 5.54 -7.27
N HIS A 94 5.67 6.46 -6.87
CA HIS A 94 5.50 7.29 -5.68
C HIS A 94 4.47 8.41 -5.91
N VAL A 95 3.19 8.03 -6.00
CA VAL A 95 2.08 8.96 -6.23
C VAL A 95 0.87 8.55 -5.39
N TRP A 96 0.09 9.53 -4.95
CA TRP A 96 -1.13 9.30 -4.17
C TRP A 96 -2.21 8.67 -5.07
N PRO A 97 -2.71 7.46 -4.77
CA PRO A 97 -3.79 6.84 -5.55
C PRO A 97 -5.09 7.65 -5.48
N GLY A 98 -5.79 7.71 -6.61
CA GLY A 98 -6.94 8.62 -6.81
C GLY A 98 -6.54 9.95 -7.47
N PHE A 99 -5.23 10.28 -7.47
CA PHE A 99 -4.74 11.46 -8.18
C PHE A 99 -4.35 11.10 -9.62
N LYS A 100 -4.95 11.79 -10.61
CA LYS A 100 -4.60 11.65 -12.03
C LYS A 100 -3.63 12.75 -12.44
N LEU A 101 -2.49 12.38 -13.00
CA LEU A 101 -1.53 13.31 -13.57
C LEU A 101 -1.34 12.98 -15.05
N TYR A 102 -1.62 13.95 -15.91
CA TYR A 102 -1.39 13.80 -17.35
C TYR A 102 -0.01 14.32 -17.71
N TRP A 103 0.73 13.60 -18.55
CA TRP A 103 2.11 13.95 -18.97
C TRP A 103 2.21 15.33 -19.61
N TRP A 104 1.14 15.81 -20.26
CA TRP A 104 1.11 17.13 -20.90
C TRP A 104 0.89 18.30 -19.92
N GLU A 105 0.43 18.05 -18.71
CA GLU A 105 0.27 19.06 -17.68
C GLU A 105 1.59 19.33 -16.99
N ASN A 106 2.35 18.30 -16.65
CA ASN A 106 3.68 18.42 -16.09
C ASN A 106 4.55 17.20 -16.46
N PRO A 107 5.23 17.24 -17.63
CA PRO A 107 6.03 16.10 -18.10
C PRO A 107 7.16 15.70 -17.16
N PHE A 108 7.75 16.66 -16.43
CA PHE A 108 8.80 16.40 -15.46
C PHE A 108 8.26 15.61 -14.27
N PHE A 109 7.16 16.06 -13.70
CA PHE A 109 6.52 15.38 -12.57
C PHE A 109 6.03 13.98 -12.98
N TRP A 110 5.41 13.87 -14.15
CA TRP A 110 4.98 12.59 -14.71
C TRP A 110 6.13 11.60 -14.90
N TYR A 111 7.30 12.08 -15.35
CA TYR A 111 8.49 11.24 -15.52
C TYR A 111 8.94 10.60 -14.19
N TYR A 112 8.92 11.35 -13.09
CA TYR A 112 9.36 10.85 -11.78
C TYR A 112 8.28 10.08 -11.03
N PHE A 113 7.04 10.52 -11.07
CA PHE A 113 5.96 9.99 -10.23
C PHE A 113 4.95 9.12 -11.00
N GLY A 114 4.94 9.14 -12.33
CA GLY A 114 4.00 8.38 -13.16
C GLY A 114 2.63 9.04 -13.31
N SER A 115 1.68 8.31 -13.91
CA SER A 115 0.34 8.81 -14.24
C SER A 115 -0.65 8.81 -13.07
N GLY A 116 -0.26 8.25 -11.93
CA GLY A 116 -1.20 7.95 -10.86
C GLY A 116 -1.93 6.62 -11.09
N ASN A 117 -2.69 6.21 -10.08
CA ASN A 117 -3.58 5.05 -10.12
C ASN A 117 -4.96 5.50 -9.67
N ASP A 118 -6.00 5.13 -10.39
CA ASP A 118 -7.39 5.47 -10.10
C ASP A 118 -8.29 4.26 -9.81
N ASP A 119 -7.71 3.07 -9.66
CA ASP A 119 -8.44 1.89 -9.19
C ASP A 119 -9.07 2.13 -7.82
N ILE A 120 -8.38 2.92 -6.99
CA ILE A 120 -8.81 3.31 -5.66
C ILE A 120 -8.62 4.82 -5.44
N ASP A 121 -9.40 5.40 -4.54
CA ASP A 121 -9.11 6.69 -3.89
C ASP A 121 -8.49 6.41 -2.52
N ALA A 122 -7.21 6.73 -2.35
CA ALA A 122 -6.49 6.45 -1.12
C ALA A 122 -7.11 7.11 0.10
N SER A 123 -7.67 8.33 -0.05
CA SER A 123 -8.29 9.06 1.06
C SER A 123 -9.57 8.36 1.51
N GLU A 124 -10.38 7.87 0.57
CA GLU A 124 -11.61 7.12 0.85
C GLU A 124 -11.30 5.79 1.53
N GLU A 125 -10.32 5.03 1.01
CA GLU A 125 -9.94 3.73 1.56
C GLU A 125 -9.33 3.85 2.98
N ILE A 126 -8.53 4.89 3.22
CA ILE A 126 -8.01 5.21 4.56
C ILE A 126 -9.18 5.51 5.51
N TRP A 127 -10.15 6.31 5.09
CA TRP A 127 -11.31 6.62 5.90
C TRP A 127 -12.13 5.37 6.23
N LEU A 128 -12.47 4.55 5.22
CA LEU A 128 -13.20 3.28 5.38
C LEU A 128 -12.50 2.30 6.33
N PHE A 129 -11.17 2.30 6.33
CA PHE A 129 -10.42 1.48 7.26
C PHE A 129 -10.51 2.00 8.70
N PHE A 130 -10.21 3.28 8.92
CA PHE A 130 -10.12 3.82 10.28
C PHE A 130 -11.47 4.07 10.94
N GLU A 131 -12.55 4.33 10.19
CA GLU A 131 -13.90 4.49 10.76
C GLU A 131 -14.39 3.23 11.51
N LYS A 132 -13.83 2.05 11.18
CA LYS A 132 -14.11 0.78 11.89
C LYS A 132 -13.66 0.80 13.36
N TYR A 133 -12.78 1.74 13.72
CA TYR A 133 -12.14 1.83 15.03
C TYR A 133 -12.55 3.10 15.81
N LEU A 134 -13.50 3.88 15.28
CA LEU A 134 -14.08 5.04 15.94
C LEU A 134 -15.31 4.63 16.76
#